data_0d85cc3dc26dcf8621e85913bd560984
#
_entry.id   0d85cc3dc26dcf8621e85913bd560984
#
_cell.length_a   1.000
_cell.length_b   1.000
_cell.length_c   1.000
_cell.angle_alpha   90.00
_cell.angle_beta   90.00
_cell.angle_gamma   90.00
#
_symmetry.space_group_name_H-M   'P 1'
#
loop_
_entity.id
_entity.type
_entity.pdbx_description
1 polymer ?
#
loop_
_entity_poly.entity_id
_entity_poly.type
_entity_poly.pdbx_seq_one_letter_code
_entity_poly.pdbx_strand_id
1 'polypeptide(L)'
;MQTSKAGAKRVPRQFSEACKRKELDIAVALPPRLVQRNMAFLQRHGLGVEVMLYDTNWVCNWPKEKVADLGKILRDLDVKVSAHGPVHDLNPGSLDVVIRDYTQHCFFKTLSVCQAVGAKYLVLHLGINPLLPDSALDKWLTDSLLTWRPIVELAEQLGITILLENMFLPSPKFLVALKEGLASERVKFCFDIGHFQVYTGIPLEEWLDRLGRDIVELHLNDNSGADDEHLALGAGMIDFSAAFSQLASRNILPRFVLEMTSKKFVRSLSYLTANDLLSPFRRR
;
A
#
# COMPACT_ATOMS: atom_id res chain seq x y z
N MET A 1 -30.62 -9.71 -10.97
CA MET A 1 -30.84 -10.22 -9.59
C MET A 1 -30.46 -9.09 -8.63
N GLN A 2 -31.42 -8.59 -7.88
CA GLN A 2 -31.20 -7.50 -6.92
C GLN A 2 -30.43 -8.06 -5.73
N THR A 3 -29.13 -7.75 -5.61
CA THR A 3 -28.40 -8.01 -4.38
C THR A 3 -28.73 -6.93 -3.34
N SER A 4 -29.26 -7.37 -2.22
CA SER A 4 -29.77 -6.56 -1.13
C SER A 4 -28.73 -5.55 -0.63
N LYS A 5 -29.06 -4.26 -0.76
CA LYS A 5 -28.34 -3.13 -0.15
C LYS A 5 -28.57 -3.07 1.37
N ALA A 6 -28.38 -4.16 2.09
CA ALA A 6 -28.37 -4.11 3.55
C ALA A 6 -26.94 -3.82 4.02
N GLY A 7 -26.64 -2.57 4.34
CA GLY A 7 -25.36 -2.16 4.92
C GLY A 7 -25.05 -2.97 6.18
N ALA A 8 -24.09 -3.87 6.11
CA ALA A 8 -23.70 -4.67 7.25
C ALA A 8 -23.24 -3.78 8.42
N LYS A 9 -23.88 -3.92 9.57
CA LYS A 9 -23.61 -3.09 10.75
C LYS A 9 -22.48 -3.62 11.64
N ARG A 10 -21.93 -4.80 11.33
CA ARG A 10 -20.89 -5.46 12.14
C ARG A 10 -19.95 -6.30 11.28
N VAL A 11 -18.67 -6.33 11.67
CA VAL A 11 -17.70 -7.28 11.12
C VAL A 11 -18.03 -8.70 11.60
N PRO A 12 -18.08 -9.71 10.71
CA PRO A 12 -18.37 -11.10 11.10
C PRO A 12 -17.34 -11.66 12.08
N ARG A 13 -17.82 -12.44 13.07
CA ARG A 13 -16.96 -13.00 14.12
C ARG A 13 -15.87 -13.93 13.57
N GLN A 14 -16.24 -14.83 12.64
CA GLN A 14 -15.31 -15.77 12.03
C GLN A 14 -14.14 -15.09 11.31
N PHE A 15 -14.39 -13.95 10.66
CA PHE A 15 -13.35 -13.13 10.05
C PHE A 15 -12.37 -12.64 11.12
N SER A 16 -12.89 -12.03 12.19
CA SER A 16 -12.05 -11.50 13.28
C SER A 16 -11.22 -12.58 13.96
N GLU A 17 -11.76 -13.78 14.12
CA GLU A 17 -11.04 -14.92 14.65
C GLU A 17 -9.92 -15.38 13.72
N ALA A 18 -10.15 -15.43 12.40
CA ALA A 18 -9.13 -15.78 11.41
C ALA A 18 -7.97 -14.76 11.40
N CYS A 19 -8.26 -13.46 11.48
CA CYS A 19 -7.22 -12.43 11.61
C CYS A 19 -6.41 -12.58 12.90
N LYS A 20 -7.08 -12.80 14.05
CA LYS A 20 -6.41 -13.01 15.34
C LYS A 20 -5.51 -14.24 15.37
N ARG A 21 -5.91 -15.32 14.68
CA ARG A 21 -5.09 -16.52 14.53
C ARG A 21 -3.99 -16.36 13.47
N LYS A 22 -3.87 -15.19 12.86
CA LYS A 22 -2.89 -14.88 11.78
C LYS A 22 -3.09 -15.74 10.51
N GLU A 23 -4.27 -16.34 10.35
CA GLU A 23 -4.67 -17.05 9.12
C GLU A 23 -4.89 -16.09 7.97
N LEU A 24 -5.33 -14.86 8.26
CA LEU A 24 -5.47 -13.76 7.31
C LEU A 24 -4.57 -12.59 7.71
N ASP A 25 -3.95 -11.95 6.74
CA ASP A 25 -3.11 -10.77 6.92
C ASP A 25 -3.83 -9.54 6.36
N ILE A 26 -4.65 -8.92 7.19
CA ILE A 26 -5.47 -7.75 6.84
C ILE A 26 -5.04 -6.58 7.69
N ALA A 27 -4.86 -5.43 7.06
CA ALA A 27 -4.58 -4.16 7.71
C ALA A 27 -5.55 -3.07 7.27
N VAL A 28 -5.50 -1.95 7.95
CA VAL A 28 -6.23 -0.74 7.59
C VAL A 28 -5.26 0.43 7.56
N ALA A 29 -5.40 1.29 6.55
CA ALA A 29 -4.62 2.50 6.40
C ALA A 29 -5.15 3.59 7.34
N LEU A 30 -4.29 4.12 8.20
CA LEU A 30 -4.67 5.12 9.19
C LEU A 30 -3.62 6.23 9.32
N PRO A 31 -4.00 7.51 9.25
CA PRO A 31 -3.14 8.59 9.70
C PRO A 31 -2.74 8.40 11.17
N PRO A 32 -1.51 8.75 11.59
CA PRO A 32 -1.02 8.55 12.96
C PRO A 32 -1.99 9.01 14.05
N ARG A 33 -2.62 10.19 13.87
CA ARG A 33 -3.62 10.74 14.81
C ARG A 33 -4.84 9.85 15.03
N LEU A 34 -5.12 8.93 14.10
CA LEU A 34 -6.28 8.03 14.16
C LEU A 34 -5.91 6.65 14.70
N VAL A 35 -4.64 6.27 14.78
CA VAL A 35 -4.22 4.96 15.28
C VAL A 35 -4.75 4.74 16.69
N GLN A 36 -4.45 5.66 17.62
CA GLN A 36 -4.90 5.55 19.00
C GLN A 36 -6.44 5.47 19.13
N ARG A 37 -7.15 6.25 18.34
CA ARG A 37 -8.64 6.24 18.35
C ARG A 37 -9.25 4.93 17.86
N ASN A 38 -8.51 4.17 17.06
CA ASN A 38 -8.97 2.91 16.47
C ASN A 38 -8.41 1.66 17.19
N MET A 39 -7.61 1.81 18.26
CA MET A 39 -6.97 0.69 18.97
C MET A 39 -7.95 -0.44 19.32
N ALA A 40 -9.08 -0.09 19.95
CA ALA A 40 -10.09 -1.08 20.34
C ALA A 40 -10.70 -1.83 19.14
N PHE A 41 -10.82 -1.17 18.00
CA PHE A 41 -11.29 -1.76 16.75
C PHE A 41 -10.23 -2.71 16.18
N LEU A 42 -8.98 -2.29 16.11
CA LEU A 42 -7.85 -3.09 15.62
C LEU A 42 -7.69 -4.38 16.45
N GLN A 43 -7.61 -4.26 17.77
CA GLN A 43 -7.47 -5.40 18.67
C GLN A 43 -8.68 -6.35 18.60
N ARG A 44 -9.90 -5.79 18.58
CA ARG A 44 -11.12 -6.59 18.49
C ARG A 44 -11.14 -7.48 17.26
N HIS A 45 -10.61 -6.98 16.14
CA HIS A 45 -10.68 -7.66 14.85
C HIS A 45 -9.37 -8.31 14.42
N GLY A 46 -8.27 -8.14 15.16
CA GLY A 46 -6.96 -8.71 14.85
C GLY A 46 -6.34 -8.09 13.57
N LEU A 47 -6.58 -6.80 13.34
CA LEU A 47 -6.14 -6.10 12.15
C LEU A 47 -4.77 -5.46 12.34
N GLY A 48 -3.94 -5.52 11.29
CA GLY A 48 -2.73 -4.72 11.19
C GLY A 48 -3.01 -3.24 10.90
N VAL A 49 -1.96 -2.45 10.89
CA VAL A 49 -2.02 -1.02 10.56
C VAL A 49 -1.01 -0.68 9.47
N GLU A 50 -1.47 0.06 8.48
CA GLU A 50 -0.59 0.86 7.64
C GLU A 50 -0.64 2.31 8.11
N VAL A 51 0.52 2.84 8.51
CA VAL A 51 0.63 4.22 9.00
C VAL A 51 0.79 5.15 7.82
N MET A 52 -0.18 6.05 7.59
CA MET A 52 -0.21 6.95 6.44
C MET A 52 0.61 8.22 6.73
N LEU A 53 1.79 8.32 6.14
CA LEU A 53 2.76 9.40 6.32
C LEU A 53 2.75 10.36 5.11
N TYR A 54 1.57 10.77 4.64
CA TYR A 54 1.39 11.50 3.39
C TYR A 54 2.07 12.87 3.29
N ASP A 55 2.25 13.57 4.42
CA ASP A 55 2.70 14.95 4.45
C ASP A 55 4.22 15.02 4.65
N THR A 56 4.94 15.52 3.63
CA THR A 56 6.39 15.71 3.66
C THR A 56 6.84 16.64 4.79
N ASN A 57 6.14 17.75 5.02
CA ASN A 57 6.46 18.67 6.10
C ASN A 57 6.36 17.99 7.45
N TRP A 58 5.35 17.14 7.60
CA TRP A 58 5.13 16.40 8.82
C TRP A 58 6.21 15.34 9.07
N VAL A 59 6.52 14.54 8.05
CA VAL A 59 7.57 13.51 8.14
C VAL A 59 8.94 14.13 8.42
N CYS A 60 9.29 15.21 7.73
CA CYS A 60 10.60 15.87 7.89
C CYS A 60 10.76 16.62 9.22
N ASN A 61 9.66 17.13 9.79
CA ASN A 61 9.69 17.97 10.98
C ASN A 61 9.00 17.35 12.20
N TRP A 62 8.59 16.09 12.13
CA TRP A 62 7.85 15.47 13.22
C TRP A 62 8.73 15.33 14.48
N PRO A 63 8.25 15.83 15.65
CA PRO A 63 8.99 15.69 16.89
C PRO A 63 9.28 14.23 17.23
N LYS A 64 10.54 13.93 17.55
CA LYS A 64 11.00 12.55 17.83
C LYS A 64 10.18 11.88 18.94
N GLU A 65 9.76 12.64 19.93
CA GLU A 65 8.94 12.18 21.05
C GLU A 65 7.59 11.66 20.57
N LYS A 66 6.93 12.37 19.65
CA LYS A 66 5.64 11.94 19.08
C LYS A 66 5.77 10.69 18.20
N VAL A 67 6.88 10.55 17.48
CA VAL A 67 7.17 9.33 16.73
C VAL A 67 7.39 8.16 17.68
N ALA A 68 8.14 8.38 18.78
CA ALA A 68 8.38 7.37 19.80
C ALA A 68 7.07 6.94 20.51
N ASP A 69 6.19 7.88 20.81
CA ASP A 69 4.86 7.62 21.40
C ASP A 69 4.01 6.75 20.48
N LEU A 70 3.96 7.08 19.18
CA LEU A 70 3.27 6.25 18.20
C LEU A 70 3.87 4.85 18.13
N GLY A 71 5.19 4.74 18.10
CA GLY A 71 5.88 3.46 18.12
C GLY A 71 5.54 2.62 19.36
N LYS A 72 5.42 3.25 20.54
CA LYS A 72 4.96 2.59 21.76
C LYS A 72 3.53 2.08 21.63
N ILE A 73 2.61 2.93 21.16
CA ILE A 73 1.20 2.55 20.92
C ILE A 73 1.11 1.33 20.00
N LEU A 74 1.87 1.31 18.90
CA LEU A 74 1.83 0.21 17.94
C LEU A 74 2.42 -1.09 18.49
N ARG A 75 3.49 -1.01 19.30
CA ARG A 75 4.03 -2.19 20.02
C ARG A 75 3.04 -2.74 21.05
N ASP A 76 2.39 -1.86 21.82
CA ASP A 76 1.39 -2.27 22.81
C ASP A 76 0.16 -2.94 22.18
N LEU A 77 -0.13 -2.63 20.90
CA LEU A 77 -1.18 -3.28 20.13
C LEU A 77 -0.83 -4.69 19.66
N ASP A 78 0.45 -5.05 19.61
CA ASP A 78 0.97 -6.31 19.03
C ASP A 78 0.40 -6.61 17.63
N VAL A 79 0.38 -5.61 16.76
CA VAL A 79 -0.12 -5.71 15.39
C VAL A 79 1.01 -5.61 14.37
N LYS A 80 0.79 -6.17 13.19
CA LYS A 80 1.69 -5.96 12.06
C LYS A 80 1.57 -4.52 11.56
N VAL A 81 2.72 -3.87 11.35
CA VAL A 81 2.80 -2.48 10.91
C VAL A 81 3.48 -2.40 9.55
N SER A 82 2.85 -1.71 8.62
CA SER A 82 3.46 -1.11 7.43
C SER A 82 3.32 0.41 7.50
N ALA A 83 3.96 1.10 6.59
CA ALA A 83 3.81 2.54 6.45
C ALA A 83 3.64 2.89 4.97
N HIS A 84 2.85 3.91 4.70
CA HIS A 84 2.77 4.57 3.41
C HIS A 84 3.51 5.89 3.49
N GLY A 85 4.48 6.09 2.62
CA GLY A 85 5.30 7.29 2.61
C GLY A 85 4.61 8.51 2.01
N PRO A 86 5.27 9.66 2.02
CA PRO A 86 4.73 10.88 1.43
C PRO A 86 4.55 10.74 -0.08
N VAL A 87 3.50 11.37 -0.59
CA VAL A 87 3.03 11.21 -1.97
C VAL A 87 3.28 12.48 -2.81
N HIS A 88 2.96 13.65 -2.22
CA HIS A 88 2.89 14.89 -2.99
C HIS A 88 4.27 15.52 -3.21
N ASP A 89 4.47 16.05 -4.44
CA ASP A 89 5.64 16.83 -4.85
C ASP A 89 7.00 16.10 -4.73
N LEU A 90 6.98 14.77 -4.69
CA LEU A 90 8.17 13.94 -4.68
C LEU A 90 8.36 13.24 -6.02
N ASN A 91 9.56 13.37 -6.59
CA ASN A 91 9.90 12.73 -7.85
C ASN A 91 11.38 12.30 -7.84
N PRO A 92 11.64 11.01 -7.54
CA PRO A 92 13.02 10.50 -7.50
C PRO A 92 13.72 10.48 -8.87
N GLY A 93 12.96 10.55 -9.97
CA GLY A 93 13.48 10.63 -11.32
C GLY A 93 13.35 12.03 -11.94
N SER A 94 13.11 13.07 -11.14
CA SER A 94 13.00 14.44 -11.64
C SER A 94 14.24 14.84 -12.46
N LEU A 95 14.03 15.61 -13.53
CA LEU A 95 15.12 16.21 -14.30
C LEU A 95 15.86 17.29 -13.49
N ASP A 96 15.19 17.87 -12.49
CA ASP A 96 15.79 18.83 -11.55
C ASP A 96 16.42 18.09 -10.36
N VAL A 97 17.72 18.29 -10.16
CA VAL A 97 18.48 17.68 -9.07
C VAL A 97 17.97 18.10 -7.69
N VAL A 98 17.48 19.33 -7.53
CA VAL A 98 16.96 19.82 -6.23
C VAL A 98 15.73 19.03 -5.79
N ILE A 99 14.84 18.71 -6.75
CA ILE A 99 13.67 17.88 -6.49
C ILE A 99 14.10 16.45 -6.11
N ARG A 100 15.10 15.88 -6.80
CA ARG A 100 15.62 14.55 -6.44
C ARG A 100 16.23 14.52 -5.04
N ASP A 101 17.07 15.50 -4.71
CA ASP A 101 17.74 15.59 -3.40
C ASP A 101 16.69 15.76 -2.28
N TYR A 102 15.68 16.59 -2.50
CA TYR A 102 14.58 16.76 -1.56
C TYR A 102 13.78 15.47 -1.39
N THR A 103 13.46 14.79 -2.49
CA THR A 103 12.76 13.49 -2.48
C THR A 103 13.54 12.46 -1.67
N GLN A 104 14.84 12.34 -1.91
CA GLN A 104 15.73 11.42 -1.19
C GLN A 104 15.77 11.76 0.31
N HIS A 105 15.89 13.03 0.65
CA HIS A 105 15.84 13.49 2.04
C HIS A 105 14.54 13.06 2.73
N CYS A 106 13.38 13.28 2.08
CA CYS A 106 12.09 12.89 2.62
C CYS A 106 11.98 11.36 2.82
N PHE A 107 12.48 10.56 1.88
CA PHE A 107 12.45 9.11 1.99
C PHE A 107 13.38 8.58 3.10
N PHE A 108 14.54 9.18 3.31
CA PHE A 108 15.40 8.86 4.45
C PHE A 108 14.71 9.16 5.80
N LYS A 109 14.02 10.31 5.90
CA LYS A 109 13.22 10.64 7.09
C LYS A 109 12.08 9.64 7.29
N THR A 110 11.41 9.25 6.22
CA THR A 110 10.33 8.25 6.26
C THR A 110 10.86 6.90 6.78
N LEU A 111 12.00 6.43 6.29
CA LEU A 111 12.64 5.19 6.78
C LEU A 111 12.97 5.27 8.28
N SER A 112 13.43 6.43 8.75
CA SER A 112 13.70 6.64 10.18
C SER A 112 12.41 6.56 11.02
N VAL A 113 11.29 7.10 10.52
CA VAL A 113 9.97 6.95 11.15
C VAL A 113 9.54 5.48 11.13
N CYS A 114 9.67 4.78 9.99
CA CYS A 114 9.34 3.36 9.87
C CYS A 114 10.07 2.52 10.91
N GLN A 115 11.37 2.75 11.10
CA GLN A 115 12.17 2.06 12.12
C GLN A 115 11.59 2.30 13.53
N ALA A 116 11.29 3.55 13.86
CA ALA A 116 10.78 3.93 15.19
C ALA A 116 9.40 3.34 15.49
N VAL A 117 8.52 3.23 14.47
CA VAL A 117 7.17 2.65 14.62
C VAL A 117 7.14 1.14 14.42
N GLY A 118 8.25 0.52 14.03
CA GLY A 118 8.36 -0.92 13.83
C GLY A 118 7.75 -1.41 12.52
N ALA A 119 7.59 -0.53 11.52
CA ALA A 119 7.10 -0.91 10.20
C ALA A 119 8.11 -1.81 9.47
N LYS A 120 7.62 -2.88 8.83
CA LYS A 120 8.43 -3.82 8.05
C LYS A 120 8.34 -3.59 6.55
N TYR A 121 7.29 -2.93 6.11
CA TYR A 121 7.03 -2.52 4.74
C TYR A 121 6.85 -1.01 4.67
N LEU A 122 7.37 -0.41 3.61
CA LEU A 122 7.19 1.01 3.30
C LEU A 122 6.72 1.13 1.86
N VAL A 123 5.47 1.54 1.67
CA VAL A 123 4.90 1.85 0.35
C VAL A 123 5.40 3.23 -0.08
N LEU A 124 5.90 3.32 -1.30
CA LEU A 124 6.36 4.56 -1.93
C LEU A 124 5.94 4.59 -3.41
N HIS A 125 5.59 5.78 -3.88
CA HIS A 125 5.28 6.02 -5.27
C HIS A 125 6.55 6.30 -6.09
N LEU A 126 6.49 6.01 -7.40
CA LEU A 126 7.58 6.30 -8.32
C LEU A 126 7.75 7.81 -8.57
N GLY A 127 6.70 8.59 -8.33
CA GLY A 127 6.71 10.04 -8.60
C GLY A 127 6.85 10.39 -10.08
N ILE A 128 6.56 9.46 -10.99
CA ILE A 128 6.62 9.73 -12.43
C ILE A 128 5.49 10.66 -12.84
N ASN A 129 5.84 11.69 -13.64
CA ASN A 129 4.82 12.52 -14.26
C ASN A 129 4.23 11.78 -15.47
N PRO A 130 2.92 11.48 -15.50
CA PRO A 130 2.29 10.75 -16.60
C PRO A 130 2.33 11.52 -17.94
N LEU A 131 2.60 12.82 -17.90
CA LEU A 131 2.75 13.67 -19.09
C LEU A 131 4.20 13.73 -19.60
N LEU A 132 5.11 12.98 -19.00
CA LEU A 132 6.51 12.96 -19.44
C LEU A 132 6.59 12.33 -20.84
N PRO A 133 7.23 13.01 -21.85
CA PRO A 133 7.34 12.44 -23.17
C PRO A 133 8.26 11.21 -23.19
N ASP A 134 7.99 10.26 -24.06
CA ASP A 134 8.77 9.02 -24.18
C ASP A 134 10.28 9.26 -24.29
N SER A 135 10.68 10.31 -24.98
CA SER A 135 12.11 10.70 -25.12
C SER A 135 12.81 11.04 -23.80
N ALA A 136 12.06 11.33 -22.74
CA ALA A 136 12.60 11.67 -21.43
C ALA A 136 12.54 10.48 -20.44
N LEU A 137 11.89 9.38 -20.81
CA LEU A 137 11.64 8.24 -19.89
C LEU A 137 12.94 7.51 -19.51
N ASP A 138 13.87 7.31 -20.45
CA ASP A 138 15.16 6.65 -20.17
C ASP A 138 16.00 7.50 -19.20
N LYS A 139 15.97 8.81 -19.37
CA LYS A 139 16.65 9.72 -18.46
C LYS A 139 15.99 9.71 -17.09
N TRP A 140 14.66 9.74 -17.04
CA TRP A 140 13.90 9.64 -15.78
C TRP A 140 14.26 8.36 -15.02
N LEU A 141 14.33 7.21 -15.71
CA LEU A 141 14.70 5.94 -15.10
C LEU A 141 16.14 5.96 -14.58
N THR A 142 17.07 6.50 -15.36
CA THR A 142 18.49 6.64 -14.96
C THR A 142 18.62 7.50 -13.71
N ASP A 143 17.99 8.67 -13.68
CA ASP A 143 18.01 9.58 -12.55
C ASP A 143 17.29 8.98 -11.33
N SER A 144 16.17 8.26 -11.55
CA SER A 144 15.48 7.49 -10.50
C SER A 144 16.40 6.47 -9.84
N LEU A 145 17.10 5.65 -10.62
CA LEU A 145 18.02 4.65 -10.08
C LEU A 145 19.11 5.27 -9.20
N LEU A 146 19.66 6.42 -9.60
CA LEU A 146 20.64 7.14 -8.79
C LEU A 146 20.06 7.60 -7.44
N THR A 147 18.82 8.07 -7.44
CA THR A 147 18.13 8.55 -6.24
C THR A 147 17.72 7.38 -5.33
N TRP A 148 17.21 6.29 -5.91
CA TRP A 148 16.69 5.15 -5.15
C TRP A 148 17.77 4.29 -4.50
N ARG A 149 18.95 4.11 -5.12
CA ARG A 149 20.01 3.21 -4.60
C ARG A 149 20.36 3.47 -3.14
N PRO A 150 20.72 4.68 -2.69
CA PRO A 150 21.04 4.92 -1.29
C PRO A 150 19.83 4.78 -0.36
N ILE A 151 18.60 4.97 -0.88
CA ILE A 151 17.37 4.73 -0.10
C ILE A 151 17.18 3.23 0.15
N VAL A 152 17.40 2.40 -0.88
CA VAL A 152 17.33 0.94 -0.79
C VAL A 152 18.41 0.40 0.13
N GLU A 153 19.65 0.88 0.03
CA GLU A 153 20.75 0.52 0.92
C GLU A 153 20.41 0.78 2.40
N LEU A 154 19.82 1.93 2.70
CA LEU A 154 19.39 2.23 4.07
C LEU A 154 18.21 1.32 4.48
N ALA A 155 17.26 1.06 3.60
CA ALA A 155 16.15 0.15 3.89
C ALA A 155 16.63 -1.27 4.19
N GLU A 156 17.64 -1.77 3.46
CA GLU A 156 18.31 -3.05 3.74
C GLU A 156 18.94 -3.10 5.12
N GLN A 157 19.70 -2.06 5.49
CA GLN A 157 20.33 -1.94 6.82
C GLN A 157 19.28 -1.94 7.95
N LEU A 158 18.13 -1.32 7.72
CA LEU A 158 17.03 -1.24 8.68
C LEU A 158 16.12 -2.48 8.67
N GLY A 159 16.30 -3.41 7.73
CA GLY A 159 15.44 -4.57 7.55
C GLY A 159 14.03 -4.24 7.10
N ILE A 160 13.86 -3.10 6.41
CA ILE A 160 12.59 -2.62 5.83
C ILE A 160 12.54 -3.01 4.36
N THR A 161 11.39 -3.47 3.89
CA THR A 161 11.14 -3.74 2.47
C THR A 161 10.38 -2.58 1.87
N ILE A 162 10.90 -1.99 0.79
CA ILE A 162 10.24 -0.94 0.03
C ILE A 162 9.24 -1.59 -0.93
N LEU A 163 8.04 -1.07 -0.94
CA LEU A 163 6.97 -1.49 -1.85
C LEU A 163 6.69 -0.37 -2.84
N LEU A 164 7.02 -0.61 -4.12
CA LEU A 164 6.71 0.34 -5.19
C LEU A 164 5.25 0.18 -5.60
N GLU A 165 4.50 1.29 -5.63
CA GLU A 165 3.07 1.28 -5.92
C GLU A 165 2.73 1.77 -7.32
N ASN A 166 1.66 1.22 -7.91
CA ASN A 166 1.17 1.50 -9.26
C ASN A 166 0.30 2.77 -9.35
N MET A 167 0.80 3.92 -8.92
CA MET A 167 0.10 5.20 -9.04
C MET A 167 0.36 5.87 -10.39
N PHE A 168 -0.69 6.27 -11.13
CA PHE A 168 -0.66 6.93 -12.45
C PHE A 168 0.05 6.14 -13.55
N LEU A 169 0.16 4.83 -13.41
CA LEU A 169 0.87 4.00 -14.38
C LEU A 169 -0.09 3.29 -15.33
N PRO A 170 0.04 3.48 -16.66
CA PRO A 170 -0.78 2.77 -17.64
C PRO A 170 -0.35 1.30 -17.82
N SER A 171 0.84 0.93 -17.36
CA SER A 171 1.40 -0.43 -17.43
C SER A 171 2.47 -0.66 -16.37
N PRO A 172 2.85 -1.92 -16.06
CA PRO A 172 3.87 -2.23 -15.04
C PRO A 172 5.32 -1.91 -15.47
N LYS A 173 5.54 -1.43 -16.70
CA LYS A 173 6.88 -1.25 -17.30
C LYS A 173 7.88 -0.57 -16.37
N PHE A 174 7.50 0.55 -15.75
CA PHE A 174 8.41 1.34 -14.91
C PHE A 174 8.67 0.72 -13.55
N LEU A 175 7.67 0.07 -12.97
CA LEU A 175 7.84 -0.69 -11.73
C LEU A 175 8.86 -1.82 -11.91
N VAL A 176 8.70 -2.58 -13.00
CA VAL A 176 9.61 -3.70 -13.33
C VAL A 176 11.01 -3.18 -13.62
N ALA A 177 11.14 -2.18 -14.48
CA ALA A 177 12.43 -1.62 -14.86
C ALA A 177 13.19 -1.03 -13.64
N LEU A 178 12.49 -0.33 -12.75
CA LEU A 178 13.10 0.21 -11.53
C LEU A 178 13.55 -0.91 -10.59
N LYS A 179 12.71 -1.92 -10.34
CA LYS A 179 13.06 -3.07 -9.51
C LYS A 179 14.27 -3.82 -10.06
N GLU A 180 14.27 -4.12 -11.35
CA GLU A 180 15.40 -4.80 -12.03
C GLU A 180 16.70 -3.98 -11.94
N GLY A 181 16.63 -2.68 -12.17
CA GLY A 181 17.79 -1.78 -12.08
C GLY A 181 18.32 -1.58 -10.65
N LEU A 182 17.49 -1.74 -9.63
CA LEU A 182 17.88 -1.70 -8.22
C LEU A 182 18.46 -3.04 -7.73
N ALA A 183 18.07 -4.16 -8.35
CA ALA A 183 18.57 -5.52 -8.10
C ALA A 183 18.59 -5.91 -6.61
N SER A 184 17.57 -5.51 -5.84
CA SER A 184 17.45 -5.77 -4.40
C SER A 184 16.21 -6.61 -4.08
N GLU A 185 16.38 -7.62 -3.21
CA GLU A 185 15.27 -8.40 -2.66
C GLU A 185 14.40 -7.61 -1.68
N ARG A 186 14.86 -6.43 -1.24
CA ARG A 186 14.10 -5.49 -0.41
C ARG A 186 13.26 -4.50 -1.22
N VAL A 187 13.19 -4.67 -2.53
CA VAL A 187 12.28 -3.92 -3.40
C VAL A 187 11.21 -4.88 -3.92
N LYS A 188 9.98 -4.64 -3.56
CA LYS A 188 8.81 -5.44 -3.91
C LYS A 188 7.70 -4.50 -4.40
N PHE A 189 6.48 -5.01 -4.56
CA PHE A 189 5.36 -4.22 -5.05
C PHE A 189 4.20 -4.17 -4.05
N CYS A 190 3.62 -2.98 -3.93
CA CYS A 190 2.24 -2.77 -3.52
C CYS A 190 1.41 -2.62 -4.78
N PHE A 191 0.38 -3.46 -4.95
CA PHE A 191 -0.54 -3.31 -6.06
C PHE A 191 -1.85 -2.70 -5.55
N ASP A 192 -2.13 -1.46 -5.97
CA ASP A 192 -3.42 -0.83 -5.69
C ASP A 192 -4.40 -1.14 -6.80
N ILE A 193 -5.51 -1.81 -6.44
CA ILE A 193 -6.54 -2.24 -7.39
C ILE A 193 -7.42 -1.07 -7.84
N GLY A 194 -7.56 -0.03 -7.01
CA GLY A 194 -8.27 1.19 -7.38
C GLY A 194 -7.49 2.00 -8.40
N HIS A 195 -6.18 2.18 -8.19
CA HIS A 195 -5.30 2.81 -9.17
C HIS A 195 -5.27 2.04 -10.49
N PHE A 196 -5.22 0.70 -10.42
CA PHE A 196 -5.35 -0.14 -11.60
C PHE A 196 -6.62 0.19 -12.37
N GLN A 197 -7.77 0.25 -11.69
CA GLN A 197 -9.05 0.50 -12.35
C GLN A 197 -9.12 1.86 -13.07
N VAL A 198 -8.49 2.91 -12.50
CA VAL A 198 -8.57 4.28 -13.02
C VAL A 198 -7.50 4.57 -14.08
N TYR A 199 -6.27 4.10 -13.88
CA TYR A 199 -5.12 4.59 -14.64
C TYR A 199 -4.58 3.63 -15.69
N THR A 200 -5.01 2.34 -15.68
CA THR A 200 -4.44 1.35 -16.58
C THR A 200 -5.14 1.31 -17.94
N GLY A 201 -4.36 0.99 -18.97
CA GLY A 201 -4.89 0.74 -20.31
C GLY A 201 -4.77 -0.72 -20.75
N ILE A 202 -4.31 -1.63 -19.87
CA ILE A 202 -4.04 -3.02 -20.21
C ILE A 202 -4.73 -3.96 -19.21
N PRO A 203 -4.97 -5.25 -19.59
CA PRO A 203 -5.63 -6.23 -18.74
C PRO A 203 -4.90 -6.51 -17.41
N LEU A 204 -5.67 -6.90 -16.38
CA LEU A 204 -5.12 -7.26 -15.06
C LEU A 204 -4.13 -8.41 -15.15
N GLU A 205 -4.38 -9.38 -16.04
CA GLU A 205 -3.51 -10.52 -16.29
C GLU A 205 -2.07 -10.09 -16.59
N GLU A 206 -1.90 -9.09 -17.46
CA GLU A 206 -0.57 -8.60 -17.84
C GLU A 206 0.17 -7.98 -16.64
N TRP A 207 -0.55 -7.27 -15.77
CA TRP A 207 0.01 -6.74 -14.53
C TRP A 207 0.46 -7.87 -13.61
N LEU A 208 -0.42 -8.82 -13.36
CA LEU A 208 -0.14 -9.93 -12.44
C LEU A 208 0.96 -10.87 -12.96
N ASP A 209 1.03 -11.08 -14.28
CA ASP A 209 2.09 -11.89 -14.89
C ASP A 209 3.46 -11.21 -14.82
N ARG A 210 3.50 -9.88 -14.88
CA ARG A 210 4.74 -9.09 -14.80
C ARG A 210 5.23 -8.86 -13.38
N LEU A 211 4.33 -8.53 -12.46
CA LEU A 211 4.68 -8.24 -11.06
C LEU A 211 4.80 -9.53 -10.24
N GLY A 212 3.97 -10.53 -10.54
CA GLY A 212 4.05 -11.87 -10.00
C GLY A 212 4.01 -11.92 -8.47
N ARG A 213 4.82 -12.81 -7.91
CA ARG A 213 4.92 -13.02 -6.45
C ARG A 213 5.65 -11.91 -5.71
N ASP A 214 6.17 -10.93 -6.42
CA ASP A 214 6.74 -9.72 -5.82
C ASP A 214 5.66 -8.74 -5.38
N ILE A 215 4.38 -8.98 -5.70
CA ILE A 215 3.24 -8.32 -5.07
C ILE A 215 3.11 -8.90 -3.65
N VAL A 216 3.55 -8.15 -2.64
CA VAL A 216 3.50 -8.56 -1.23
C VAL A 216 2.45 -7.82 -0.42
N GLU A 217 1.93 -6.72 -0.97
CA GLU A 217 0.81 -5.97 -0.41
C GLU A 217 -0.18 -5.59 -1.51
N LEU A 218 -1.48 -5.61 -1.19
CA LEU A 218 -2.56 -5.20 -2.07
C LEU A 218 -3.38 -4.13 -1.37
N HIS A 219 -3.44 -2.93 -1.95
CA HIS A 219 -4.34 -1.90 -1.51
C HIS A 219 -5.74 -2.16 -2.05
N LEU A 220 -6.71 -2.07 -1.16
CA LEU A 220 -8.11 -2.33 -1.44
C LEU A 220 -8.93 -1.07 -1.19
N ASN A 221 -9.43 -0.51 -2.24
CA ASN A 221 -10.44 0.53 -2.29
C ASN A 221 -11.31 0.29 -3.52
N ASP A 222 -12.45 0.95 -3.61
CA ASP A 222 -13.34 0.87 -4.78
C ASP A 222 -13.53 2.27 -5.37
N ASN A 223 -13.90 2.34 -6.62
CA ASN A 223 -14.15 3.60 -7.31
C ASN A 223 -15.13 3.44 -8.48
N SER A 224 -15.52 4.55 -9.08
CA SER A 224 -16.43 4.59 -10.25
C SER A 224 -15.73 4.33 -11.58
N GLY A 225 -14.39 4.16 -11.59
CA GLY A 225 -13.56 4.08 -12.78
C GLY A 225 -13.18 5.42 -13.39
N ALA A 226 -13.68 6.54 -12.84
CA ALA A 226 -13.37 7.88 -13.32
C ALA A 226 -12.32 8.59 -12.46
N ASP A 227 -12.39 8.39 -11.14
CA ASP A 227 -11.52 9.01 -10.14
C ASP A 227 -11.12 8.00 -9.07
N ASP A 228 -10.03 8.28 -8.39
CA ASP A 228 -9.53 7.51 -7.25
C ASP A 228 -10.28 7.90 -5.95
N GLU A 229 -11.55 7.44 -5.85
CA GLU A 229 -12.50 7.87 -4.82
C GLU A 229 -12.32 7.18 -3.47
N HIS A 230 -11.53 6.13 -3.39
CA HIS A 230 -11.37 5.28 -2.19
C HIS A 230 -12.72 4.89 -1.55
N LEU A 231 -13.69 4.43 -2.35
CA LEU A 231 -14.99 3.99 -1.87
C LEU A 231 -14.87 2.73 -1.01
N ALA A 232 -15.92 2.42 -0.24
CA ALA A 232 -16.03 1.13 0.43
C ALA A 232 -16.19 0.03 -0.62
N LEU A 233 -15.60 -1.14 -0.39
CA LEU A 233 -15.68 -2.28 -1.31
C LEU A 233 -17.12 -2.66 -1.63
N GLY A 234 -17.41 -2.88 -2.91
CA GLY A 234 -18.73 -3.11 -3.44
C GLY A 234 -19.62 -1.86 -3.53
N ALA A 235 -19.02 -0.66 -3.44
CA ALA A 235 -19.74 0.60 -3.66
C ALA A 235 -19.43 1.24 -5.01
N GLY A 236 -18.38 0.79 -5.69
CA GLY A 236 -17.97 1.21 -7.01
C GLY A 236 -18.21 0.12 -8.06
N MET A 237 -17.29 0.02 -9.01
CA MET A 237 -17.42 -0.89 -10.16
C MET A 237 -16.35 -1.98 -10.24
N ILE A 238 -15.41 -2.06 -9.31
CA ILE A 238 -14.32 -3.04 -9.36
C ILE A 238 -14.87 -4.45 -9.14
N ASP A 239 -14.54 -5.39 -10.04
CA ASP A 239 -14.83 -6.81 -9.88
C ASP A 239 -13.77 -7.48 -9.00
N PHE A 240 -13.94 -7.36 -7.67
CA PHE A 240 -13.05 -7.99 -6.70
C PHE A 240 -13.05 -9.51 -6.81
N SER A 241 -14.15 -10.13 -7.25
CA SER A 241 -14.23 -11.60 -7.39
C SER A 241 -13.30 -12.09 -8.49
N ALA A 242 -13.34 -11.45 -9.66
CA ALA A 242 -12.43 -11.74 -10.75
C ALA A 242 -10.97 -11.48 -10.38
N ALA A 243 -10.69 -10.32 -9.74
CA ALA A 243 -9.33 -9.95 -9.34
C ALA A 243 -8.72 -10.92 -8.32
N PHE A 244 -9.47 -11.29 -7.27
CA PHE A 244 -9.01 -12.24 -6.25
C PHE A 244 -8.83 -13.64 -6.82
N SER A 245 -9.70 -14.08 -7.73
CA SER A 245 -9.54 -15.36 -8.45
C SER A 245 -8.23 -15.40 -9.25
N GLN A 246 -7.90 -14.31 -9.94
CA GLN A 246 -6.66 -14.21 -10.71
C GLN A 246 -5.41 -14.21 -9.83
N LEU A 247 -5.42 -13.50 -8.69
CA LEU A 247 -4.34 -13.53 -7.70
C LEU A 247 -4.13 -14.94 -7.16
N ALA A 248 -5.21 -15.61 -6.75
CA ALA A 248 -5.17 -16.96 -6.18
C ALA A 248 -4.64 -17.99 -7.19
N SER A 249 -5.09 -17.93 -8.45
CA SER A 249 -4.65 -18.85 -9.51
C SER A 249 -3.16 -18.76 -9.83
N ARG A 250 -2.55 -17.60 -9.60
CA ARG A 250 -1.10 -17.33 -9.75
C ARG A 250 -0.30 -17.56 -8.46
N ASN A 251 -0.97 -18.01 -7.40
CA ASN A 251 -0.36 -18.15 -6.07
C ASN A 251 0.32 -16.84 -5.59
N ILE A 252 -0.32 -15.71 -5.87
CA ILE A 252 0.03 -14.39 -5.34
C ILE A 252 -0.75 -14.22 -4.04
N LEU A 253 -0.06 -14.21 -2.90
CA LEU A 253 -0.65 -14.24 -1.55
C LEU A 253 -0.23 -12.98 -0.77
N PRO A 254 -0.75 -11.81 -1.13
CA PRO A 254 -0.34 -10.55 -0.52
C PRO A 254 -0.93 -10.38 0.89
N ARG A 255 -0.42 -9.42 1.62
CA ARG A 255 -1.14 -8.75 2.69
C ARG A 255 -2.18 -7.82 2.07
N PHE A 256 -3.34 -7.70 2.67
CA PHE A 256 -4.41 -6.81 2.21
C PHE A 256 -4.51 -5.58 3.12
N VAL A 257 -4.55 -4.40 2.52
CA VAL A 257 -4.71 -3.13 3.25
C VAL A 257 -5.97 -2.43 2.75
N LEU A 258 -6.90 -2.13 3.65
CA LEU A 258 -8.06 -1.28 3.33
C LEU A 258 -7.61 0.17 3.33
N GLU A 259 -7.49 0.77 2.17
CA GLU A 259 -7.07 2.15 1.99
C GLU A 259 -8.27 3.06 1.74
N MET A 260 -8.90 3.49 2.81
CA MET A 260 -10.07 4.34 2.79
C MET A 260 -10.31 4.98 4.16
N THR A 261 -11.31 5.86 4.26
CA THR A 261 -11.65 6.43 5.57
C THR A 261 -12.21 5.36 6.53
N SER A 262 -11.91 5.46 7.82
CA SER A 262 -12.29 4.47 8.84
C SER A 262 -13.80 4.19 8.93
N LYS A 263 -14.64 5.14 8.51
CA LYS A 263 -16.10 4.96 8.42
C LYS A 263 -16.52 3.86 7.44
N LYS A 264 -15.66 3.53 6.47
CA LYS A 264 -15.91 2.55 5.40
C LYS A 264 -15.43 1.13 5.77
N PHE A 265 -14.57 0.96 6.80
CA PHE A 265 -13.94 -0.33 7.14
C PHE A 265 -14.94 -1.45 7.40
N VAL A 266 -15.92 -1.23 8.28
CA VAL A 266 -16.90 -2.28 8.63
C VAL A 266 -17.64 -2.79 7.40
N ARG A 267 -18.06 -1.89 6.52
CA ARG A 267 -18.74 -2.25 5.27
C ARG A 267 -17.83 -3.08 4.37
N SER A 268 -16.58 -2.65 4.19
CA SER A 268 -15.61 -3.33 3.32
C SER A 268 -15.22 -4.72 3.86
N LEU A 269 -14.97 -4.86 5.17
CA LEU A 269 -14.70 -6.15 5.81
C LEU A 269 -15.90 -7.10 5.70
N SER A 270 -17.10 -6.58 5.81
CA SER A 270 -18.33 -7.36 5.62
C SER A 270 -18.51 -7.80 4.18
N TYR A 271 -18.17 -6.96 3.21
CA TYR A 271 -18.20 -7.29 1.79
C TYR A 271 -17.23 -8.44 1.46
N LEU A 272 -15.97 -8.35 1.91
CA LEU A 272 -14.96 -9.39 1.71
C LEU A 272 -15.42 -10.74 2.28
N THR A 273 -16.06 -10.72 3.44
CA THR A 273 -16.55 -11.93 4.11
C THR A 273 -17.80 -12.51 3.44
N ALA A 274 -18.77 -11.66 3.10
CA ALA A 274 -20.04 -12.09 2.52
C ALA A 274 -19.88 -12.72 1.11
N ASN A 275 -18.82 -12.31 0.40
CA ASN A 275 -18.49 -12.84 -0.93
C ASN A 275 -17.38 -13.92 -0.88
N ASP A 276 -16.96 -14.35 0.30
CA ASP A 276 -15.91 -15.36 0.55
C ASP A 276 -14.60 -15.11 -0.22
N LEU A 277 -14.25 -13.84 -0.44
CA LEU A 277 -13.11 -13.46 -1.28
C LEU A 277 -11.75 -13.84 -0.66
N LEU A 278 -11.69 -14.01 0.65
CA LEU A 278 -10.44 -14.25 1.38
C LEU A 278 -10.14 -15.74 1.61
N SER A 279 -11.06 -16.63 1.25
CA SER A 279 -10.90 -18.09 1.46
C SER A 279 -9.60 -18.65 0.83
N PRO A 280 -9.23 -18.28 -0.41
CA PRO A 280 -8.01 -18.77 -1.05
C PRO A 280 -6.71 -18.29 -0.39
N PHE A 281 -6.77 -17.23 0.41
CA PHE A 281 -5.59 -16.57 1.01
C PHE A 281 -5.38 -16.92 2.48
N ARG A 282 -6.17 -17.85 3.04
CA ARG A 282 -5.96 -18.32 4.39
C ARG A 282 -4.68 -19.14 4.48
N ARG A 283 -3.79 -18.71 5.37
CA ARG A 283 -2.58 -19.46 5.71
C ARG A 283 -2.96 -20.67 6.55
N ARG A 284 -2.44 -21.82 6.17
CA ARG A 284 -2.62 -23.07 6.93
C ARG A 284 -1.69 -23.14 8.11
#